data_2e714c0f885d58bc9b0f80b78d101739
#
_entry.id   2e714c0f885d58bc9b0f80b78d101739
#
_cell.length_a   1.000
_cell.length_b   1.000
_cell.length_c   1.000
_cell.angle_alpha   90.00
_cell.angle_beta   90.00
_cell.angle_gamma   90.00
#
_symmetry.space_group_name_H-M   'P 1'
#
loop_
_entity.id
_entity.type
_entity.pdbx_description
1 polymer ?
#
loop_
_entity_poly.entity_id
_entity_poly.type
_entity_poly.pdbx_seq_one_letter_code
_entity_poly.pdbx_strand_id
1 'polypeptide(L)'
;MMSNYSLPLFMQVKENAVQDLNKNLSLYMPKLIHTKTLILTTDGLLQTLEKKVVVLLKQLLDFEIITVQESSFDFAVDVAKKVAMNNISLIIGLGGGTALDTAKYAAFVANVAYIAIPTTLSNDGVASPVSVLFAENGRKHSFTSKIPDGLLIDTDIVFDAPRLLMKAGVGDTISNYTALYDWKLGCEENSDRPNDFAYMLSETAFTSLLYSEAKSLTTVPGIQMLAQSLVLSGLAMQIAGNSRPCSGSEHLFCHAMDELFEHNIPHGIL
;
A
#
# COMPACT_ATOMS: atom_id res chain seq x y z
N MET A 1 -0.63 9.59 26.90
CA MET A 1 -0.55 8.13 26.62
C MET A 1 0.58 7.92 25.63
N MET A 2 1.51 7.00 25.85
CA MET A 2 2.45 6.61 24.81
C MET A 2 1.66 5.78 23.77
N SER A 3 1.49 6.31 22.57
CA SER A 3 0.91 5.55 21.47
C SER A 3 1.98 4.60 20.93
N ASN A 4 1.73 3.30 21.00
CA ASN A 4 2.60 2.31 20.35
C ASN A 4 2.28 2.32 18.85
N TYR A 5 3.12 2.98 18.07
CA TYR A 5 3.01 2.95 16.60
C TYR A 5 3.71 1.71 16.07
N SER A 6 3.01 0.93 15.27
CA SER A 6 3.62 -0.11 14.46
C SER A 6 4.26 0.53 13.23
N LEU A 7 5.50 0.18 12.93
CA LEU A 7 6.21 0.58 11.72
C LEU A 7 6.71 -0.67 11.00
N PRO A 8 6.91 -0.62 9.67
CA PRO A 8 7.53 -1.74 8.96
C PRO A 8 8.90 -2.08 9.56
N LEU A 9 9.18 -3.36 9.73
CA LEU A 9 10.46 -3.85 10.24
C LEU A 9 11.59 -3.61 9.24
N PHE A 10 11.25 -3.58 7.94
CA PHE A 10 12.15 -3.18 6.87
C PHE A 10 11.40 -2.54 5.71
N MET A 11 12.06 -1.60 5.06
CA MET A 11 11.60 -0.96 3.82
C MET A 11 12.78 -0.81 2.86
N GLN A 12 12.59 -1.19 1.61
CA GLN A 12 13.59 -0.99 0.56
C GLN A 12 12.93 -0.41 -0.69
N VAL A 13 13.53 0.66 -1.21
CA VAL A 13 13.14 1.31 -2.46
C VAL A 13 14.39 1.37 -3.34
N LYS A 14 14.59 0.37 -4.18
CA LYS A 14 15.80 0.26 -5.00
C LYS A 14 15.60 -0.72 -6.15
N GLU A 15 16.54 -0.72 -7.08
CA GLU A 15 16.65 -1.75 -8.12
C GLU A 15 16.87 -3.13 -7.50
N ASN A 16 16.21 -4.13 -8.05
CA ASN A 16 16.29 -5.51 -7.61
C ASN A 16 15.96 -5.75 -6.12
N ALA A 17 15.07 -4.93 -5.54
CA ALA A 17 14.70 -5.06 -4.12
C ALA A 17 14.14 -6.46 -3.77
N VAL A 18 13.43 -7.11 -4.70
CA VAL A 18 12.86 -8.46 -4.49
C VAL A 18 13.93 -9.53 -4.26
N GLN A 19 15.19 -9.31 -4.69
CA GLN A 19 16.28 -10.26 -4.44
C GLN A 19 16.70 -10.32 -2.96
N ASP A 20 16.38 -9.30 -2.20
CA ASP A 20 16.76 -9.20 -0.79
C ASP A 20 15.69 -9.77 0.17
N LEU A 21 14.62 -10.40 -0.34
CA LEU A 21 13.54 -10.90 0.52
C LEU A 21 14.09 -11.83 1.62
N ASN A 22 14.84 -12.87 1.25
CA ASN A 22 15.37 -13.84 2.22
C ASN A 22 16.36 -13.23 3.21
N LYS A 23 17.19 -12.29 2.74
CA LYS A 23 18.09 -11.52 3.61
C LYS A 23 17.31 -10.70 4.64
N ASN A 24 16.25 -10.02 4.21
CA ASN A 24 15.40 -9.23 5.11
C ASN A 24 14.63 -10.11 6.09
N LEU A 25 14.07 -11.24 5.60
CA LEU A 25 13.42 -12.22 6.49
C LEU A 25 14.42 -12.75 7.54
N SER A 26 15.65 -13.11 7.13
CA SER A 26 16.68 -13.61 8.03
C SER A 26 17.05 -12.60 9.11
N LEU A 27 17.10 -11.32 8.77
CA LEU A 27 17.55 -10.28 9.68
C LEU A 27 16.43 -9.79 10.60
N TYR A 28 15.23 -9.60 10.07
CA TYR A 28 14.14 -8.91 10.76
C TYR A 28 13.00 -9.85 11.20
N MET A 29 12.81 -10.98 10.51
CA MET A 29 11.72 -11.91 10.72
C MET A 29 12.19 -13.38 10.65
N PRO A 30 13.24 -13.78 11.39
CA PRO A 30 13.91 -15.09 11.23
C PRO A 30 12.99 -16.28 11.45
N LYS A 31 11.92 -16.13 12.21
CA LYS A 31 10.93 -17.18 12.47
C LYS A 31 10.11 -17.54 11.21
N LEU A 32 10.10 -16.68 10.21
CA LEU A 32 9.29 -16.87 8.99
C LEU A 32 10.03 -17.56 7.84
N ILE A 33 11.35 -17.72 7.91
CA ILE A 33 12.17 -18.29 6.82
C ILE A 33 11.71 -19.69 6.38
N HIS A 34 11.25 -20.50 7.32
CA HIS A 34 10.84 -21.89 7.10
C HIS A 34 9.33 -22.09 7.23
N THR A 35 8.56 -21.03 7.18
CA THR A 35 7.11 -21.12 7.30
C THR A 35 6.46 -21.14 5.93
N LYS A 36 5.24 -21.68 5.90
CA LYS A 36 4.41 -21.64 4.70
C LYS A 36 3.99 -20.21 4.39
N THR A 37 4.17 -19.81 3.13
CA THR A 37 3.89 -18.47 2.62
C THR A 37 2.73 -18.51 1.63
N LEU A 38 1.83 -17.55 1.70
CA LEU A 38 0.81 -17.32 0.70
C LEU A 38 1.14 -16.07 -0.11
N ILE A 39 1.19 -16.20 -1.43
CA ILE A 39 1.38 -15.07 -2.35
C ILE A 39 0.03 -14.73 -2.99
N LEU A 40 -0.42 -13.50 -2.82
CA LEU A 40 -1.56 -12.96 -3.55
C LEU A 40 -1.06 -12.06 -4.67
N THR A 41 -1.56 -12.28 -5.87
CA THR A 41 -1.18 -11.54 -7.08
C THR A 41 -2.38 -11.35 -7.99
N THR A 42 -2.25 -10.55 -9.04
CA THR A 42 -3.31 -10.39 -10.06
C THR A 42 -3.00 -11.23 -11.30
N ASP A 43 -4.04 -11.50 -12.08
CA ASP A 43 -3.91 -12.31 -13.29
C ASP A 43 -2.94 -11.70 -14.31
N GLY A 44 -2.19 -12.54 -15.01
CA GLY A 44 -1.18 -12.14 -16.00
C GLY A 44 0.12 -11.55 -15.44
N LEU A 45 0.14 -11.12 -14.16
CA LEU A 45 1.32 -10.47 -13.58
C LEU A 45 2.51 -11.42 -13.46
N LEU A 46 2.27 -12.69 -13.12
CA LEU A 46 3.33 -13.70 -13.01
C LEU A 46 4.06 -13.93 -14.34
N GLN A 47 3.35 -13.83 -15.46
CA GLN A 47 3.92 -13.96 -16.81
C GLN A 47 4.69 -12.69 -17.20
N THR A 48 4.13 -11.52 -16.92
CA THR A 48 4.74 -10.22 -17.23
C THR A 48 6.05 -10.03 -16.46
N LEU A 49 6.09 -10.47 -15.19
CA LEU A 49 7.25 -10.33 -14.31
C LEU A 49 8.03 -11.63 -14.12
N GLU A 50 7.95 -12.58 -15.07
CA GLU A 50 8.47 -13.95 -14.94
C GLU A 50 9.87 -14.01 -14.29
N LYS A 51 10.84 -13.22 -14.78
CA LYS A 51 12.21 -13.22 -14.26
C LYS A 51 12.28 -12.79 -12.79
N LYS A 52 11.56 -11.74 -12.41
CA LYS A 52 11.54 -11.21 -11.03
C LYS A 52 10.78 -12.15 -10.10
N VAL A 53 9.66 -12.72 -10.57
CA VAL A 53 8.87 -13.71 -9.82
C VAL A 53 9.67 -14.97 -9.56
N VAL A 54 10.40 -15.50 -10.55
CA VAL A 54 11.27 -16.68 -10.34
C VAL A 54 12.34 -16.40 -9.28
N VAL A 55 12.94 -15.20 -9.28
CA VAL A 55 13.90 -14.80 -8.24
C VAL A 55 13.25 -14.75 -6.87
N LEU A 56 12.02 -14.22 -6.77
CA LEU A 56 11.25 -14.16 -5.53
C LEU A 56 10.95 -15.58 -5.02
N LEU A 57 10.36 -16.43 -5.89
CA LEU A 57 9.93 -17.78 -5.51
C LEU A 57 11.08 -18.68 -5.07
N LYS A 58 12.25 -18.55 -5.68
CA LYS A 58 13.46 -19.30 -5.28
C LYS A 58 13.94 -19.00 -3.86
N GLN A 59 13.47 -17.93 -3.25
CA GLN A 59 13.81 -17.55 -1.88
C GLN A 59 12.86 -18.16 -0.85
N LEU A 60 11.73 -18.74 -1.28
CA LEU A 60 10.71 -19.33 -0.43
C LEU A 60 10.81 -20.86 -0.49
N LEU A 61 10.70 -21.52 0.66
CA LEU A 61 10.79 -22.98 0.76
C LEU A 61 9.45 -23.65 0.51
N ASP A 62 8.37 -23.08 1.04
CA ASP A 62 7.00 -23.58 0.89
C ASP A 62 6.07 -22.39 0.64
N PHE A 63 5.38 -22.42 -0.48
CA PHE A 63 4.47 -21.33 -0.83
C PHE A 63 3.27 -21.81 -1.66
N GLU A 64 2.19 -21.08 -1.54
CA GLU A 64 1.03 -21.16 -2.42
C GLU A 64 0.81 -19.81 -3.11
N ILE A 65 0.23 -19.81 -4.30
CA ILE A 65 -0.13 -18.61 -5.05
C ILE A 65 -1.64 -18.60 -5.25
N ILE A 66 -2.25 -17.44 -4.97
CA ILE A 66 -3.66 -17.16 -5.27
C ILE A 66 -3.73 -15.93 -6.17
N THR A 67 -4.46 -16.05 -7.26
CA THR A 67 -4.77 -14.94 -8.15
C THR A 67 -6.02 -14.23 -7.68
N VAL A 68 -5.90 -12.93 -7.44
CA VAL A 68 -6.99 -12.05 -7.03
C VAL A 68 -7.61 -11.45 -8.29
N GLN A 69 -8.88 -11.76 -8.55
CA GLN A 69 -9.65 -11.21 -9.67
C GLN A 69 -10.19 -9.82 -9.32
N GLU A 70 -10.74 -9.70 -8.13
CA GLU A 70 -11.34 -8.49 -7.60
C GLU A 70 -11.07 -8.40 -6.09
N SER A 71 -10.81 -7.20 -5.59
CA SER A 71 -10.60 -6.97 -4.16
C SER A 71 -11.94 -6.87 -3.43
N SER A 72 -12.61 -8.01 -3.18
CA SER A 72 -13.84 -8.04 -2.40
C SER A 72 -13.57 -8.41 -0.93
N PHE A 73 -14.43 -7.90 -0.05
CA PHE A 73 -14.39 -8.17 1.39
C PHE A 73 -14.50 -9.67 1.67
N ASP A 74 -15.49 -10.34 1.07
CA ASP A 74 -15.73 -11.76 1.29
C ASP A 74 -14.54 -12.61 0.84
N PHE A 75 -13.99 -12.31 -0.34
CA PHE A 75 -12.80 -13.01 -0.82
C PHE A 75 -11.60 -12.84 0.11
N ALA A 76 -11.37 -11.63 0.62
CA ALA A 76 -10.28 -11.38 1.58
C ALA A 76 -10.48 -12.14 2.91
N VAL A 77 -11.73 -12.24 3.38
CA VAL A 77 -12.09 -13.05 4.57
C VAL A 77 -11.89 -14.55 4.30
N ASP A 78 -12.26 -15.05 3.13
CA ASP A 78 -12.04 -16.45 2.77
C ASP A 78 -10.56 -16.79 2.64
N VAL A 79 -9.75 -15.87 2.13
CA VAL A 79 -8.29 -15.98 2.16
C VAL A 79 -7.79 -16.06 3.60
N ALA A 80 -8.28 -15.20 4.52
CA ALA A 80 -7.90 -15.24 5.93
C ALA A 80 -8.26 -16.58 6.60
N LYS A 81 -9.43 -17.14 6.32
CA LYS A 81 -9.83 -18.50 6.78
C LYS A 81 -8.86 -19.54 6.28
N LYS A 82 -8.52 -19.51 4.96
CA LYS A 82 -7.54 -20.42 4.37
C LYS A 82 -6.18 -20.33 5.04
N VAL A 83 -5.71 -19.11 5.34
CA VAL A 83 -4.46 -18.86 6.05
C VAL A 83 -4.45 -19.55 7.41
N ALA A 84 -5.51 -19.36 8.20
CA ALA A 84 -5.63 -19.96 9.53
C ALA A 84 -5.70 -21.52 9.46
N MET A 85 -6.46 -22.07 8.51
CA MET A 85 -6.64 -23.51 8.37
C MET A 85 -5.38 -24.24 7.89
N ASN A 86 -4.51 -23.58 7.14
CA ASN A 86 -3.32 -24.18 6.53
C ASN A 86 -2.00 -23.80 7.24
N ASN A 87 -2.06 -23.19 8.41
CA ASN A 87 -0.91 -22.76 9.20
C ASN A 87 0.06 -21.86 8.40
N ILE A 88 -0.49 -20.99 7.56
CA ILE A 88 0.28 -20.00 6.81
C ILE A 88 0.66 -18.88 7.77
N SER A 89 1.93 -18.50 7.81
CA SER A 89 2.46 -17.50 8.75
C SER A 89 2.86 -16.19 8.08
N LEU A 90 2.94 -16.20 6.75
CA LEU A 90 3.33 -15.03 5.95
C LEU A 90 2.41 -14.91 4.74
N ILE A 91 1.90 -13.69 4.53
CA ILE A 91 1.25 -13.30 3.27
C ILE A 91 2.15 -12.31 2.54
N ILE A 92 2.39 -12.54 1.26
CA ILE A 92 3.05 -11.60 0.36
C ILE A 92 2.01 -11.09 -0.64
N GLY A 93 1.76 -9.78 -0.65
CA GLY A 93 1.01 -9.12 -1.71
C GLY A 93 1.96 -8.69 -2.82
N LEU A 94 1.83 -9.27 -4.01
CA LEU A 94 2.62 -8.93 -5.20
C LEU A 94 1.69 -8.38 -6.26
N GLY A 95 1.67 -7.07 -6.46
CA GLY A 95 0.77 -6.46 -7.44
C GLY A 95 0.46 -5.00 -7.21
N GLY A 96 -0.62 -4.54 -7.83
CA GLY A 96 -1.24 -3.25 -7.60
C GLY A 96 -2.22 -3.29 -6.42
N GLY A 97 -3.04 -2.24 -6.26
CA GLY A 97 -3.97 -2.08 -5.14
C GLY A 97 -4.86 -3.31 -4.89
N THR A 98 -5.43 -3.92 -5.94
CA THR A 98 -6.29 -5.11 -5.84
C THR A 98 -5.62 -6.25 -5.06
N ALA A 99 -4.38 -6.61 -5.43
CA ALA A 99 -3.65 -7.68 -4.74
C ALA A 99 -3.19 -7.24 -3.35
N LEU A 100 -2.69 -5.99 -3.23
CA LEU A 100 -2.15 -5.47 -1.97
C LEU A 100 -3.23 -5.32 -0.91
N ASP A 101 -4.39 -4.76 -1.24
CA ASP A 101 -5.47 -4.53 -0.27
C ASP A 101 -6.10 -5.85 0.19
N THR A 102 -6.30 -6.79 -0.73
CA THR A 102 -6.77 -8.14 -0.38
C THR A 102 -5.77 -8.86 0.54
N ALA A 103 -4.47 -8.83 0.20
CA ALA A 103 -3.41 -9.45 0.99
C ALA A 103 -3.28 -8.82 2.39
N LYS A 104 -3.30 -7.49 2.44
CA LYS A 104 -3.22 -6.69 3.66
C LYS A 104 -4.38 -7.01 4.61
N TYR A 105 -5.61 -6.99 4.07
CA TYR A 105 -6.81 -7.27 4.88
C TYR A 105 -6.83 -8.72 5.37
N ALA A 106 -6.53 -9.68 4.49
CA ALA A 106 -6.45 -11.09 4.87
C ALA A 106 -5.39 -11.33 5.97
N ALA A 107 -4.22 -10.69 5.86
CA ALA A 107 -3.17 -10.78 6.88
C ALA A 107 -3.59 -10.14 8.21
N PHE A 108 -4.33 -9.03 8.16
CA PHE A 108 -4.88 -8.36 9.33
C PHE A 108 -5.88 -9.25 10.06
N VAL A 109 -6.85 -9.82 9.34
CA VAL A 109 -7.88 -10.71 9.91
C VAL A 109 -7.27 -11.99 10.46
N ALA A 110 -6.34 -12.61 9.73
CA ALA A 110 -5.66 -13.83 10.17
C ALA A 110 -4.58 -13.59 11.22
N ASN A 111 -4.24 -12.32 11.50
CA ASN A 111 -3.17 -11.92 12.41
C ASN A 111 -1.82 -12.58 12.10
N VAL A 112 -1.43 -12.55 10.82
CA VAL A 112 -0.15 -13.06 10.32
C VAL A 112 0.71 -11.93 9.75
N ALA A 113 1.99 -12.23 9.48
CA ALA A 113 2.91 -11.28 8.86
C ALA A 113 2.48 -10.96 7.42
N TYR A 114 2.72 -9.70 7.01
CA TYR A 114 2.41 -9.18 5.68
C TYR A 114 3.61 -8.44 5.08
N ILE A 115 4.01 -8.87 3.88
CA ILE A 115 5.01 -8.16 3.08
C ILE A 115 4.33 -7.64 1.81
N ALA A 116 4.50 -6.33 1.55
CA ALA A 116 4.03 -5.71 0.33
C ALA A 116 5.16 -5.63 -0.71
N ILE A 117 4.87 -6.08 -1.93
CA ILE A 117 5.72 -5.93 -3.11
C ILE A 117 4.87 -5.25 -4.20
N PRO A 118 4.75 -3.92 -4.15
CA PRO A 118 3.95 -3.18 -5.11
C PRO A 118 4.58 -3.22 -6.51
N THR A 119 3.76 -3.41 -7.52
CA THR A 119 4.16 -3.34 -8.94
C THR A 119 3.75 -2.02 -9.59
N THR A 120 2.98 -1.21 -8.87
CA THR A 120 2.55 0.13 -9.28
C THR A 120 2.58 1.06 -8.07
N LEU A 121 2.75 2.35 -8.33
CA LEU A 121 2.74 3.41 -7.32
C LEU A 121 1.56 4.35 -7.60
N SER A 122 0.34 3.88 -7.43
CA SER A 122 -0.88 4.62 -7.79
C SER A 122 -1.53 5.37 -6.63
N ASN A 123 -1.23 4.98 -5.39
CA ASN A 123 -1.72 5.61 -4.16
C ASN A 123 -0.91 5.16 -2.94
N ASP A 124 -1.16 5.77 -1.80
CA ASP A 124 -0.50 5.48 -0.52
C ASP A 124 -0.94 4.16 0.15
N GLY A 125 -1.90 3.45 -0.43
CA GLY A 125 -2.31 2.10 -0.02
C GLY A 125 -1.15 1.10 0.08
N VAL A 126 -0.02 1.38 -0.57
CA VAL A 126 1.21 0.56 -0.46
C VAL A 126 1.75 0.48 0.98
N ALA A 127 1.50 1.50 1.81
CA ALA A 127 2.01 1.59 3.18
C ALA A 127 0.97 2.02 4.21
N SER A 128 -0.28 2.27 3.81
CA SER A 128 -1.34 2.72 4.72
C SER A 128 -1.98 1.58 5.51
N PRO A 129 -2.57 1.87 6.70
CA PRO A 129 -3.31 0.90 7.50
C PRO A 129 -4.75 0.71 7.02
N VAL A 130 -5.02 1.00 5.76
CA VAL A 130 -6.37 0.93 5.15
C VAL A 130 -6.34 -0.01 3.96
N SER A 131 -7.39 -0.81 3.80
CA SER A 131 -7.66 -1.61 2.59
C SER A 131 -8.98 -1.17 1.97
N VAL A 132 -8.98 -0.93 0.68
CA VAL A 132 -10.19 -0.59 -0.09
C VAL A 132 -10.71 -1.85 -0.77
N LEU A 133 -11.88 -2.32 -0.33
CA LEU A 133 -12.49 -3.55 -0.80
C LEU A 133 -13.93 -3.32 -1.24
N PHE A 134 -14.40 -4.09 -2.21
CA PHE A 134 -15.82 -4.13 -2.56
C PHE A 134 -16.60 -4.86 -1.47
N ALA A 135 -17.62 -4.20 -0.92
CA ALA A 135 -18.57 -4.80 0.01
C ALA A 135 -19.68 -5.55 -0.74
N GLU A 136 -20.54 -6.27 -0.01
CA GLU A 136 -21.67 -7.05 -0.57
C GLU A 136 -22.61 -6.22 -1.48
N ASN A 137 -22.70 -4.91 -1.23
CA ASN A 137 -23.49 -3.99 -2.03
C ASN A 137 -22.84 -3.58 -3.36
N GLY A 138 -21.68 -4.14 -3.70
CA GLY A 138 -20.90 -3.82 -4.91
C GLY A 138 -20.18 -2.47 -4.87
N ARG A 139 -20.15 -1.79 -3.73
CA ARG A 139 -19.49 -0.50 -3.56
C ARG A 139 -18.13 -0.68 -2.87
N LYS A 140 -17.18 0.18 -3.20
CA LYS A 140 -15.89 0.25 -2.52
C LYS A 140 -16.05 0.87 -1.14
N HIS A 141 -15.48 0.22 -0.13
CA HIS A 141 -15.39 0.74 1.23
C HIS A 141 -13.96 0.66 1.75
N SER A 142 -13.60 1.63 2.57
CA SER A 142 -12.33 1.65 3.29
C SER A 142 -12.48 0.87 4.60
N PHE A 143 -11.67 -0.18 4.74
CA PHE A 143 -11.63 -1.02 5.94
C PHE A 143 -10.33 -0.78 6.70
N THR A 144 -10.43 -0.67 8.03
CA THR A 144 -9.25 -0.68 8.89
C THR A 144 -8.47 -1.98 8.69
N SER A 145 -7.17 -1.84 8.54
CA SER A 145 -6.27 -2.94 8.26
C SER A 145 -4.95 -2.73 9.01
N LYS A 146 -3.85 -3.28 8.51
CA LYS A 146 -2.50 -3.09 9.06
C LYS A 146 -1.56 -2.51 8.00
N ILE A 147 -0.53 -1.82 8.45
CA ILE A 147 0.59 -1.51 7.56
C ILE A 147 1.39 -2.78 7.28
N PRO A 148 2.17 -2.84 6.19
CA PRO A 148 3.05 -3.98 5.95
C PRO A 148 4.12 -4.11 7.03
N ASP A 149 4.43 -5.34 7.44
CA ASP A 149 5.56 -5.65 8.30
C ASP A 149 6.89 -5.52 7.53
N GLY A 150 6.85 -5.72 6.21
CA GLY A 150 7.96 -5.48 5.30
C GLY A 150 7.48 -4.89 3.97
N LEU A 151 8.27 -4.00 3.38
CA LEU A 151 7.95 -3.34 2.12
C LEU A 151 9.14 -3.39 1.18
N LEU A 152 8.95 -3.99 0.00
CA LEU A 152 9.95 -4.09 -1.05
C LEU A 152 9.43 -3.43 -2.33
N ILE A 153 9.88 -2.21 -2.60
CA ILE A 153 9.59 -1.48 -3.83
C ILE A 153 10.77 -1.66 -4.78
N ASP A 154 10.60 -2.58 -5.72
CA ASP A 154 11.60 -2.84 -6.77
C ASP A 154 11.39 -1.83 -7.90
N THR A 155 12.32 -0.89 -8.04
CA THR A 155 12.17 0.22 -8.99
C THR A 155 12.18 -0.25 -10.44
N ASP A 156 12.79 -1.39 -10.77
CA ASP A 156 12.73 -1.97 -12.12
C ASP A 156 11.32 -2.47 -12.45
N ILE A 157 10.62 -3.05 -11.46
CA ILE A 157 9.23 -3.50 -11.64
C ILE A 157 8.32 -2.30 -11.83
N VAL A 158 8.45 -1.29 -10.98
CA VAL A 158 7.61 -0.09 -11.02
C VAL A 158 7.89 0.76 -12.26
N PHE A 159 9.12 0.78 -12.77
CA PHE A 159 9.50 1.53 -13.97
C PHE A 159 8.69 1.09 -15.20
N ASP A 160 8.39 -0.19 -15.31
CA ASP A 160 7.62 -0.79 -16.39
C ASP A 160 6.09 -0.64 -16.21
N ALA A 161 5.64 -0.10 -15.06
CA ALA A 161 4.22 0.11 -14.79
C ALA A 161 3.58 1.16 -15.71
N PRO A 162 2.27 1.09 -15.97
CA PRO A 162 1.57 2.10 -16.74
C PRO A 162 1.74 3.49 -16.13
N ARG A 163 2.20 4.44 -16.96
CA ARG A 163 2.49 5.83 -16.52
C ARG A 163 1.29 6.54 -15.89
N LEU A 164 0.07 6.15 -16.27
CA LEU A 164 -1.15 6.70 -15.69
C LEU A 164 -1.22 6.41 -14.20
N LEU A 165 -0.80 5.21 -13.77
CA LEU A 165 -0.80 4.83 -12.35
C LEU A 165 0.24 5.60 -11.54
N MET A 166 1.41 5.90 -12.11
CA MET A 166 2.38 6.79 -11.45
C MET A 166 1.84 8.23 -11.32
N LYS A 167 1.15 8.74 -12.36
CA LYS A 167 0.49 10.05 -12.26
C LYS A 167 -0.59 10.07 -11.18
N ALA A 168 -1.35 8.97 -11.05
CA ALA A 168 -2.31 8.82 -9.98
C ALA A 168 -1.65 8.90 -8.60
N GLY A 169 -0.51 8.23 -8.40
CA GLY A 169 0.23 8.32 -7.15
C GLY A 169 0.76 9.73 -6.84
N VAL A 170 1.12 10.49 -7.87
CA VAL A 170 1.49 11.90 -7.71
C VAL A 170 0.29 12.73 -7.27
N GLY A 171 -0.86 12.58 -7.94
CA GLY A 171 -2.09 13.28 -7.59
C GLY A 171 -2.55 12.93 -6.17
N ASP A 172 -2.55 11.65 -5.83
CA ASP A 172 -2.86 11.12 -4.50
C ASP A 172 -1.97 11.73 -3.40
N THR A 173 -0.67 11.85 -3.66
CA THR A 173 0.24 12.47 -2.69
C THR A 173 0.07 13.99 -2.62
N ILE A 174 -0.15 14.69 -3.75
CA ILE A 174 -0.32 16.14 -3.77
C ILE A 174 -1.61 16.55 -3.07
N SER A 175 -2.66 15.72 -3.11
CA SER A 175 -3.93 15.97 -2.43
C SER A 175 -3.77 16.07 -0.91
N ASN A 176 -2.68 15.56 -0.33
CA ASN A 176 -2.36 15.75 1.08
C ASN A 176 -2.34 17.24 1.49
N TYR A 177 -2.04 18.14 0.57
CA TYR A 177 -2.08 19.57 0.82
C TYR A 177 -3.48 20.04 1.27
N THR A 178 -4.51 19.64 0.54
CA THR A 178 -5.91 19.92 0.90
C THR A 178 -6.34 19.15 2.13
N ALA A 179 -5.96 17.88 2.24
CA ALA A 179 -6.27 17.04 3.39
C ALA A 179 -5.73 17.61 4.70
N LEU A 180 -4.50 18.13 4.71
CA LEU A 180 -3.91 18.75 5.89
C LEU A 180 -4.61 20.06 6.27
N TYR A 181 -5.05 20.85 5.28
CA TYR A 181 -5.82 22.06 5.54
C TYR A 181 -7.17 21.70 6.18
N ASP A 182 -7.90 20.74 5.62
CA ASP A 182 -9.17 20.27 6.15
C ASP A 182 -9.03 19.66 7.54
N TRP A 183 -7.96 18.93 7.78
CA TRP A 183 -7.69 18.36 9.11
C TRP A 183 -7.47 19.43 10.16
N LYS A 184 -6.67 20.45 9.82
CA LYS A 184 -6.42 21.59 10.71
C LYS A 184 -7.72 22.33 11.00
N LEU A 185 -8.51 22.64 9.97
CA LEU A 185 -9.80 23.32 10.12
C LEU A 185 -10.76 22.54 11.04
N GLY A 186 -10.91 21.24 10.80
CA GLY A 186 -11.76 20.37 11.62
C GLY A 186 -11.27 20.24 13.07
N CYS A 187 -9.97 20.30 13.31
CA CYS A 187 -9.44 20.33 14.67
C CYS A 187 -9.71 21.68 15.37
N GLU A 188 -9.58 22.81 14.68
CA GLU A 188 -9.89 24.12 15.21
C GLU A 188 -11.36 24.23 15.65
N GLU A 189 -12.30 23.71 14.83
CA GLU A 189 -13.73 23.67 15.13
C GLU A 189 -14.04 22.83 16.39
N ASN A 190 -13.32 21.75 16.60
CA ASN A 190 -13.51 20.83 17.73
C ASN A 190 -12.60 21.14 18.93
N SER A 191 -11.88 22.27 18.94
CA SER A 191 -10.90 22.63 19.97
C SER A 191 -9.84 21.54 20.20
N ASP A 192 -9.40 20.89 19.12
CA ASP A 192 -8.39 19.82 19.11
C ASP A 192 -7.15 20.28 18.31
N ARG A 193 -6.18 19.41 18.15
CA ARG A 193 -4.98 19.66 17.35
C ARG A 193 -4.64 18.43 16.50
N PRO A 194 -4.17 18.64 15.27
CA PRO A 194 -3.59 17.54 14.49
C PRO A 194 -2.41 16.93 15.25
N ASN A 195 -2.15 15.64 15.00
CA ASN A 195 -0.90 15.03 15.46
C ASN A 195 0.26 15.64 14.67
N ASP A 196 1.14 16.39 15.36
CA ASP A 196 2.23 17.16 14.74
C ASP A 196 3.17 16.27 13.91
N PHE A 197 3.44 15.05 14.37
CA PHE A 197 4.34 14.15 13.65
C PHE A 197 3.68 13.58 12.38
N ALA A 198 2.42 13.18 12.45
CA ALA A 198 1.66 12.75 11.26
C ALA A 198 1.50 13.90 10.26
N TYR A 199 1.23 15.11 10.74
CA TYR A 199 1.16 16.32 9.93
C TYR A 199 2.47 16.55 9.15
N MET A 200 3.60 16.53 9.86
CA MET A 200 4.93 16.73 9.28
C MET A 200 5.25 15.66 8.21
N LEU A 201 4.91 14.38 8.44
CA LEU A 201 5.15 13.31 7.47
C LEU A 201 4.34 13.54 6.19
N SER A 202 3.05 13.85 6.32
CA SER A 202 2.19 14.12 5.17
C SER A 202 2.61 15.39 4.42
N GLU A 203 2.99 16.46 5.14
CA GLU A 203 3.54 17.68 4.54
C GLU A 203 4.83 17.41 3.77
N THR A 204 5.73 16.62 4.34
CA THR A 204 6.98 16.21 3.67
C THR A 204 6.69 15.38 2.41
N ALA A 205 5.70 14.50 2.45
CA ALA A 205 5.32 13.68 1.30
C ALA A 205 4.93 14.55 0.08
N PHE A 206 3.98 15.48 0.24
CA PHE A 206 3.54 16.26 -0.91
C PHE A 206 4.55 17.34 -1.33
N THR A 207 5.25 17.98 -0.40
CA THR A 207 6.24 18.99 -0.74
C THR A 207 7.40 18.43 -1.54
N SER A 208 7.81 17.19 -1.27
CA SER A 208 8.85 16.49 -2.04
C SER A 208 8.50 16.37 -3.53
N LEU A 209 7.20 16.14 -3.83
CA LEU A 209 6.72 16.04 -5.22
C LEU A 209 6.39 17.40 -5.83
N LEU A 210 5.83 18.32 -5.06
CA LEU A 210 5.40 19.64 -5.55
C LEU A 210 6.57 20.46 -6.12
N TYR A 211 7.74 20.36 -5.51
CA TYR A 211 8.95 21.07 -5.95
C TYR A 211 9.84 20.26 -6.89
N SER A 212 9.40 19.07 -7.32
CA SER A 212 10.12 18.26 -8.29
C SER A 212 9.78 18.65 -9.72
N GLU A 213 10.74 18.45 -10.64
CA GLU A 213 10.45 18.59 -12.07
C GLU A 213 9.63 17.39 -12.57
N ALA A 214 8.56 17.64 -13.34
CA ALA A 214 7.67 16.59 -13.87
C ALA A 214 8.44 15.53 -14.68
N LYS A 215 9.55 15.90 -15.34
CA LYS A 215 10.40 14.96 -16.08
C LYS A 215 11.15 13.98 -15.16
N SER A 216 11.35 14.32 -13.89
CA SER A 216 12.05 13.46 -12.95
C SER A 216 11.30 12.15 -12.70
N LEU A 217 9.97 12.15 -12.78
CA LEU A 217 9.13 10.98 -12.56
C LEU A 217 9.31 9.84 -13.58
N THR A 218 10.02 10.10 -14.67
CA THR A 218 10.39 9.08 -15.68
C THR A 218 11.80 8.51 -15.46
N THR A 219 12.40 8.83 -14.33
CA THR A 219 13.74 8.38 -13.95
C THR A 219 13.69 7.54 -12.68
N VAL A 220 14.70 6.69 -12.47
CA VAL A 220 14.78 5.88 -11.22
C VAL A 220 14.75 6.76 -9.97
N PRO A 221 15.51 7.88 -9.87
CA PRO A 221 15.38 8.77 -8.72
C PRO A 221 13.99 9.36 -8.51
N GLY A 222 13.28 9.69 -9.60
CA GLY A 222 11.91 10.19 -9.50
C GLY A 222 10.91 9.14 -9.02
N ILE A 223 11.07 7.88 -9.45
CA ILE A 223 10.27 6.75 -8.94
C ILE A 223 10.57 6.52 -7.46
N GLN A 224 11.84 6.59 -7.06
CA GLN A 224 12.23 6.46 -5.65
C GLN A 224 11.60 7.56 -4.79
N MET A 225 11.59 8.80 -5.28
CA MET A 225 10.97 9.93 -4.60
C MET A 225 9.46 9.73 -4.47
N LEU A 226 8.75 9.34 -5.54
CA LEU A 226 7.32 9.03 -5.48
C LEU A 226 7.03 7.89 -4.48
N ALA A 227 7.81 6.81 -4.53
CA ALA A 227 7.67 5.69 -3.60
C ALA A 227 7.84 6.13 -2.14
N GLN A 228 8.87 6.93 -1.85
CA GLN A 228 9.11 7.48 -0.51
C GLN A 228 7.97 8.39 -0.06
N SER A 229 7.45 9.24 -0.95
CA SER A 229 6.32 10.12 -0.65
C SER A 229 5.05 9.33 -0.30
N LEU A 230 4.70 8.31 -1.09
CA LEU A 230 3.55 7.44 -0.80
C LEU A 230 3.72 6.66 0.53
N VAL A 231 4.95 6.23 0.83
CA VAL A 231 5.25 5.60 2.12
C VAL A 231 5.07 6.58 3.27
N LEU A 232 5.54 7.82 3.15
CA LEU A 232 5.35 8.85 4.18
C LEU A 232 3.87 9.15 4.40
N SER A 233 3.05 9.22 3.33
CA SER A 233 1.59 9.36 3.42
C SER A 233 0.96 8.21 4.22
N GLY A 234 1.26 6.96 3.87
CA GLY A 234 0.73 5.80 4.59
C GLY A 234 1.14 5.76 6.07
N LEU A 235 2.39 6.12 6.37
CA LEU A 235 2.88 6.21 7.75
C LEU A 235 2.24 7.37 8.53
N ALA A 236 1.93 8.49 7.87
CA ALA A 236 1.20 9.59 8.48
C ALA A 236 -0.19 9.14 8.97
N MET A 237 -0.92 8.37 8.16
CA MET A 237 -2.20 7.78 8.56
C MET A 237 -2.06 6.81 9.73
N GLN A 238 -1.02 5.96 9.72
CA GLN A 238 -0.73 5.03 10.82
C GLN A 238 -0.50 5.76 12.14
N ILE A 239 0.26 6.86 12.11
CA ILE A 239 0.60 7.66 13.31
C ILE A 239 -0.59 8.49 13.77
N ALA A 240 -1.39 9.02 12.86
CA ALA A 240 -2.61 9.74 13.19
C ALA A 240 -3.71 8.81 13.75
N GLY A 241 -3.66 7.50 13.41
CA GLY A 241 -4.72 6.54 13.74
C GLY A 241 -6.00 6.75 12.92
N ASN A 242 -5.93 7.53 11.85
CA ASN A 242 -7.02 7.81 10.92
C ASN A 242 -6.46 8.29 9.58
N SER A 243 -7.32 8.44 8.56
CA SER A 243 -6.92 8.85 7.21
C SER A 243 -6.79 10.37 7.01
N ARG A 244 -7.14 11.19 8.00
CA ARG A 244 -7.19 12.66 7.87
C ARG A 244 -5.92 13.33 7.35
N PRO A 245 -4.68 12.85 7.65
CA PRO A 245 -3.47 13.45 7.10
C PRO A 245 -3.38 13.40 5.57
N CYS A 246 -4.09 12.46 4.92
CA CYS A 246 -3.95 12.15 3.50
C CYS A 246 -5.29 12.06 2.76
N SER A 247 -6.42 12.24 3.46
CA SER A 247 -7.77 12.11 2.90
C SER A 247 -8.66 13.20 3.46
N GLY A 248 -8.92 14.22 2.68
CA GLY A 248 -9.75 15.36 2.99
C GLY A 248 -11.00 15.45 2.12
N SER A 249 -11.46 16.66 1.85
CA SER A 249 -12.65 16.91 1.03
C SER A 249 -12.50 16.44 -0.42
N GLU A 250 -11.30 16.45 -0.98
CA GLU A 250 -10.99 15.95 -2.32
C GLU A 250 -11.29 14.46 -2.45
N HIS A 251 -10.98 13.66 -1.42
CA HIS A 251 -11.30 12.24 -1.40
C HIS A 251 -12.82 12.00 -1.32
N LEU A 252 -13.55 12.84 -0.59
CA LEU A 252 -15.02 12.78 -0.56
C LEU A 252 -15.63 13.04 -1.95
N PHE A 253 -15.03 13.95 -2.73
CA PHE A 253 -15.40 14.17 -4.13
C PHE A 253 -15.16 12.91 -4.97
N CYS A 254 -14.00 12.30 -4.88
CA CYS A 254 -13.69 11.06 -5.59
C CYS A 254 -14.66 9.94 -5.22
N HIS A 255 -14.97 9.76 -3.93
CA HIS A 255 -15.95 8.77 -3.48
C HIS A 255 -17.35 9.06 -4.02
N ALA A 256 -17.79 10.32 -4.04
CA ALA A 256 -19.05 10.70 -4.63
C ALA A 256 -19.10 10.43 -6.15
N MET A 257 -17.99 10.68 -6.86
CA MET A 257 -17.86 10.35 -8.28
C MET A 257 -17.92 8.85 -8.52
N ASP A 258 -17.21 8.04 -7.72
CA ASP A 258 -17.26 6.57 -7.78
C ASP A 258 -18.68 6.04 -7.50
N GLU A 259 -19.44 6.70 -6.64
CA GLU A 259 -20.79 6.29 -6.27
C GLU A 259 -21.86 6.69 -7.31
N LEU A 260 -21.68 7.85 -7.94
CA LEU A 260 -22.68 8.43 -8.86
C LEU A 260 -22.41 8.06 -10.32
N PHE A 261 -21.18 7.74 -10.67
CA PHE A 261 -20.77 7.46 -12.05
C PHE A 261 -19.96 6.18 -12.09
N GLU A 262 -20.36 5.24 -12.94
CA GLU A 262 -19.59 4.02 -13.20
C GLU A 262 -18.30 4.36 -13.97
N HIS A 263 -17.17 4.45 -13.31
CA HIS A 263 -15.86 4.64 -13.92
C HIS A 263 -14.75 3.89 -13.19
N ASN A 264 -13.65 3.63 -13.91
CA ASN A 264 -12.44 2.98 -13.38
C ASN A 264 -11.23 3.94 -13.42
N ILE A 265 -11.44 5.21 -13.09
CA ILE A 265 -10.37 6.20 -13.07
C ILE A 265 -9.64 6.06 -11.71
N PRO A 266 -8.30 5.97 -11.72
CA PRO A 266 -7.54 5.96 -10.46
C PRO A 266 -7.81 7.24 -9.66
N HIS A 267 -7.95 7.10 -8.35
CA HIS A 267 -8.35 8.15 -7.42
C HIS A 267 -7.54 9.45 -7.58
N GLY A 268 -6.23 9.36 -7.62
CA GLY A 268 -5.37 10.54 -7.80
C GLY A 268 -5.35 11.16 -9.22
N ILE A 269 -6.25 10.74 -10.12
CA ILE A 269 -6.47 11.37 -11.44
C ILE A 269 -7.76 12.20 -11.44
N LEU A 270 -8.71 11.86 -10.59
CA LEU A 270 -9.95 12.63 -10.37
C LEU A 270 -9.69 13.89 -9.58
#